data_133a93f8e4ff62ddd4aaa5fbcb52d04f
#
_entry.id   133a93f8e4ff62ddd4aaa5fbcb52d04f
#
_cell.length_a   1.000
_cell.length_b   1.000
_cell.length_c   1.000
_cell.angle_alpha   90.00
_cell.angle_beta   90.00
_cell.angle_gamma   90.00
#
_symmetry.space_group_name_H-M   'P 1'
#
loop_
_entity.id
_entity.type
_entity.pdbx_description
1 polymer ?
#
loop_
_entity_poly.entity_id
_entity_poly.type
_entity_poly.pdbx_seq_one_letter_code
_entity_poly.pdbx_strand_id
1 'polypeptide(L)'
;MSEHMSKIGLIVEGGGMKCAYSAGILDAFIDEDITFDYAIGVSAGSANVASFLAGQRGRNLRYYTDWIKDPGYFGIKSFIKTGNLFGLQHIYGDMTNSTGVDPIDFPALCANPTEYWIVATDAVTGTPVYFPKSALKQDDYRCIMASCALPAACKPIEIDGKRYYDGGVTDAIPVQRALDDGCDKIVAILSKPRGFIKKPEGMRFLYSRMCRKFPNTVKALDNRHIMYGKCQQQLYNLEKEGKAFIFAPSNPPKMSTYTMDREVEQQLYDLGMKDFHDGEAQLKTFLTV
;
A
#
# COMPACT_ATOMS: atom_id res chain seq x y z
N MET A 1 5.63 -12.73 36.35
CA MET A 1 4.68 -12.60 35.24
C MET A 1 5.38 -11.66 34.25
N SER A 2 5.81 -12.16 33.08
CA SER A 2 6.33 -11.27 32.02
C SER A 2 5.15 -10.39 31.56
N GLU A 3 5.28 -9.09 31.66
CA GLU A 3 4.34 -8.16 31.04
C GLU A 3 4.32 -8.53 29.55
N HIS A 4 3.17 -8.95 29.06
CA HIS A 4 2.97 -9.19 27.63
C HIS A 4 2.91 -7.80 26.99
N MET A 5 4.02 -7.36 26.40
CA MET A 5 4.02 -6.13 25.62
C MET A 5 3.12 -6.36 24.39
N SER A 6 2.11 -5.49 24.22
CA SER A 6 1.18 -5.58 23.10
C SER A 6 1.91 -5.44 21.78
N LYS A 7 1.75 -6.41 20.86
CA LYS A 7 2.26 -6.33 19.50
C LYS A 7 1.41 -5.35 18.68
N ILE A 8 2.00 -4.25 18.24
CA ILE A 8 1.30 -3.19 17.50
C ILE A 8 1.62 -3.31 16.01
N GLY A 9 0.56 -3.50 15.20
CA GLY A 9 0.65 -3.61 13.75
C GLY A 9 0.28 -2.31 13.04
N LEU A 10 1.04 -1.97 11.99
CA LEU A 10 0.73 -0.91 11.04
C LEU A 10 0.15 -1.52 9.76
N ILE A 11 -1.04 -1.08 9.36
CA ILE A 11 -1.67 -1.43 8.07
C ILE A 11 -1.69 -0.19 7.18
N VAL A 12 -1.15 -0.30 5.95
CA VAL A 12 -1.20 0.79 4.97
C VAL A 12 -1.96 0.34 3.72
N GLU A 13 -3.18 0.90 3.56
CA GLU A 13 -4.05 0.61 2.42
C GLU A 13 -3.42 1.09 1.11
N GLY A 14 -3.68 0.36 0.02
CA GLY A 14 -3.36 0.78 -1.33
C GLY A 14 -4.34 1.81 -1.90
N GLY A 15 -3.93 2.47 -2.98
CA GLY A 15 -4.80 3.47 -3.61
C GLY A 15 -4.18 4.19 -4.80
N GLY A 16 -3.03 3.71 -5.31
CA GLY A 16 -2.25 4.41 -6.33
C GLY A 16 -1.86 5.80 -5.83
N MET A 17 -2.14 6.84 -6.61
CA MET A 17 -1.79 8.22 -6.28
C MET A 17 -2.41 8.72 -4.96
N LYS A 18 -3.56 8.19 -4.54
CA LYS A 18 -4.16 8.52 -3.23
C LYS A 18 -3.27 8.16 -2.02
N CYS A 19 -2.22 7.38 -2.21
CA CYS A 19 -1.28 7.03 -1.16
C CYS A 19 -0.27 8.15 -0.85
N ALA A 20 -0.32 9.31 -1.53
CA ALA A 20 0.37 10.52 -1.07
C ALA A 20 -0.09 10.92 0.34
N TYR A 21 -1.36 10.64 0.71
CA TYR A 21 -1.84 10.80 2.08
C TYR A 21 -1.05 9.95 3.09
N SER A 22 -0.92 8.65 2.81
CA SER A 22 -0.14 7.77 3.69
C SER A 22 1.35 8.14 3.73
N ALA A 23 1.89 8.72 2.66
CA ALA A 23 3.26 9.24 2.66
C ALA A 23 3.44 10.36 3.70
N GLY A 24 2.47 11.28 3.81
CA GLY A 24 2.48 12.34 4.83
C GLY A 24 2.42 11.77 6.26
N ILE A 25 1.51 10.84 6.54
CA ILE A 25 1.41 10.19 7.85
C ILE A 25 2.72 9.45 8.21
N LEU A 26 3.29 8.71 7.26
CA LEU A 26 4.52 7.92 7.50
C LEU A 26 5.75 8.82 7.72
N ASP A 27 5.83 9.94 7.02
CA ASP A 27 6.89 10.92 7.26
C ASP A 27 6.73 11.58 8.64
N ALA A 28 5.49 11.86 9.08
CA ALA A 28 5.23 12.33 10.43
C ALA A 28 5.59 11.26 11.50
N PHE A 29 5.38 9.97 11.22
CA PHE A 29 5.85 8.91 12.11
C PHE A 29 7.38 8.89 12.23
N ILE A 30 8.12 9.17 11.13
CA ILE A 30 9.59 9.30 11.18
C ILE A 30 9.97 10.53 12.03
N ASP A 31 9.31 11.67 11.83
CA ASP A 31 9.60 12.91 12.56
C ASP A 31 9.39 12.77 14.09
N GLU A 32 8.45 11.90 14.50
CA GLU A 32 8.09 11.65 15.90
C GLU A 32 8.64 10.32 16.47
N ASP A 33 9.61 9.70 15.78
CA ASP A 33 10.21 8.42 16.18
C ASP A 33 9.19 7.30 16.50
N ILE A 34 8.04 7.30 15.82
CA ILE A 34 7.00 6.27 16.02
C ILE A 34 7.37 5.02 15.24
N THR A 35 7.45 3.90 15.94
CA THR A 35 7.80 2.58 15.41
C THR A 35 6.71 1.54 15.67
N PHE A 36 6.76 0.44 14.94
CA PHE A 36 5.80 -0.66 15.02
C PHE A 36 6.51 -2.01 15.04
N ASP A 37 5.92 -3.01 15.70
CA ASP A 37 6.44 -4.39 15.72
C ASP A 37 6.21 -5.10 14.38
N TYR A 38 5.13 -4.72 13.70
CA TYR A 38 4.62 -5.34 12.48
C TYR A 38 4.10 -4.27 11.52
N ALA A 39 4.35 -4.43 10.24
CA ALA A 39 3.82 -3.58 9.19
C ALA A 39 3.36 -4.41 7.98
N ILE A 40 2.21 -4.09 7.43
CA ILE A 40 1.69 -4.72 6.23
C ILE A 40 1.15 -3.68 5.26
N GLY A 41 1.62 -3.72 4.02
CA GLY A 41 1.25 -2.77 2.99
C GLY A 41 0.64 -3.41 1.76
N VAL A 42 -0.27 -2.68 1.11
CA VAL A 42 -0.98 -3.11 -0.08
C VAL A 42 -0.73 -2.13 -1.21
N SER A 43 -0.37 -2.62 -2.41
CA SER A 43 -0.16 -1.76 -3.59
C SER A 43 0.84 -0.64 -3.29
N ALA A 44 0.56 0.61 -3.68
CA ALA A 44 1.39 1.77 -3.36
C ALA A 44 1.65 1.93 -1.85
N GLY A 45 0.73 1.47 -0.98
CA GLY A 45 0.95 1.42 0.46
C GLY A 45 2.12 0.52 0.87
N SER A 46 2.39 -0.59 0.14
CA SER A 46 3.56 -1.42 0.41
C SER A 46 4.87 -0.69 0.10
N ALA A 47 4.93 0.05 -1.01
CA ALA A 47 6.10 0.86 -1.35
C ALA A 47 6.36 1.97 -0.33
N ASN A 48 5.28 2.62 0.16
CA ASN A 48 5.38 3.64 1.19
C ASN A 48 5.92 3.07 2.52
N VAL A 49 5.45 1.88 2.92
CA VAL A 49 5.98 1.18 4.11
C VAL A 49 7.47 0.85 3.94
N ALA A 50 7.92 0.40 2.77
CA ALA A 50 9.32 0.11 2.53
C ALA A 50 10.22 1.33 2.75
N SER A 51 9.83 2.50 2.22
CA SER A 51 10.56 3.76 2.43
C SER A 51 10.54 4.22 3.89
N PHE A 52 9.40 4.06 4.57
CA PHE A 52 9.25 4.35 6.01
C PHE A 52 10.21 3.50 6.85
N LEU A 53 10.22 2.18 6.63
CA LEU A 53 11.11 1.26 7.36
C LEU A 53 12.60 1.47 7.03
N ALA A 54 12.90 2.01 5.85
CA ALA A 54 14.25 2.46 5.49
C ALA A 54 14.63 3.82 6.12
N GLY A 55 13.73 4.47 6.86
CA GLY A 55 13.97 5.78 7.47
C GLY A 55 14.11 6.93 6.45
N GLN A 56 13.64 6.74 5.23
CA GLN A 56 13.85 7.70 4.14
C GLN A 56 12.72 8.75 4.06
N ARG A 57 12.74 9.69 4.98
CA ARG A 57 11.81 10.82 5.00
C ARG A 57 11.79 11.56 3.65
N GLY A 58 10.62 11.89 3.18
CA GLY A 58 10.38 12.62 1.93
C GLY A 58 10.54 11.77 0.65
N ARG A 59 11.10 10.55 0.74
CA ARG A 59 11.25 9.69 -0.43
C ARG A 59 9.89 9.38 -1.07
N ASN A 60 8.91 8.99 -0.25
CA ASN A 60 7.57 8.72 -0.76
C ASN A 60 6.96 9.94 -1.48
N LEU A 61 7.08 11.13 -0.91
CA LEU A 61 6.56 12.35 -1.53
C LEU A 61 7.14 12.60 -2.92
N ARG A 62 8.45 12.41 -3.12
CA ARG A 62 9.09 12.58 -4.44
C ARG A 62 8.45 11.70 -5.52
N TYR A 63 8.03 10.48 -5.18
CA TYR A 63 7.33 9.58 -6.10
C TYR A 63 5.93 10.08 -6.48
N TYR A 64 5.29 10.90 -5.65
CA TYR A 64 3.98 11.49 -5.93
C TYR A 64 4.06 12.89 -6.54
N THR A 65 5.23 13.55 -6.50
CA THR A 65 5.36 14.95 -6.94
C THR A 65 6.42 15.15 -8.01
N ASP A 66 7.65 14.70 -7.80
CA ASP A 66 8.78 14.99 -8.67
C ASP A 66 8.85 14.03 -9.85
N TRP A 67 8.67 12.73 -9.58
CA TRP A 67 8.83 11.68 -10.58
C TRP A 67 7.59 11.40 -11.43
N ILE A 68 6.40 11.91 -11.08
CA ILE A 68 5.16 11.66 -11.86
C ILE A 68 5.20 12.20 -13.27
N LYS A 69 6.09 13.16 -13.55
CA LYS A 69 6.29 13.72 -14.91
C LYS A 69 7.23 12.88 -15.77
N ASP A 70 7.91 11.89 -15.18
CA ASP A 70 8.76 11.00 -15.94
C ASP A 70 7.93 10.18 -16.94
N PRO A 71 8.31 10.17 -18.24
CA PRO A 71 7.55 9.45 -19.27
C PRO A 71 7.45 7.93 -19.05
N GLY A 72 8.33 7.35 -18.23
CA GLY A 72 8.32 5.94 -17.84
C GLY A 72 7.35 5.62 -16.72
N TYR A 73 6.85 6.65 -16.00
CA TYR A 73 6.06 6.46 -14.81
C TYR A 73 4.64 5.96 -15.10
N PHE A 74 3.91 6.66 -16.00
CA PHE A 74 2.51 6.37 -16.30
C PHE A 74 2.12 6.81 -17.72
N GLY A 75 1.18 6.10 -18.34
CA GLY A 75 0.46 6.56 -19.51
C GLY A 75 0.68 5.68 -20.76
N ILE A 76 0.24 6.24 -21.90
CA ILE A 76 0.21 5.52 -23.19
C ILE A 76 1.62 5.10 -23.64
N LYS A 77 2.65 5.91 -23.38
CA LYS A 77 4.03 5.57 -23.74
C LYS A 77 4.52 4.34 -22.96
N SER A 78 4.24 4.27 -21.66
CA SER A 78 4.52 3.09 -20.84
C SER A 78 3.73 1.88 -21.36
N PHE A 79 2.44 2.06 -21.67
CA PHE A 79 1.59 0.98 -22.19
C PHE A 79 2.07 0.42 -23.53
N ILE A 80 2.46 1.25 -24.48
CA ILE A 80 2.99 0.80 -25.79
C ILE A 80 4.30 0.05 -25.60
N LYS A 81 5.20 0.53 -24.75
CA LYS A 81 6.53 -0.07 -24.53
C LYS A 81 6.47 -1.38 -23.74
N THR A 82 5.62 -1.46 -22.73
CA THR A 82 5.63 -2.55 -21.73
C THR A 82 4.34 -3.38 -21.67
N GLY A 83 3.24 -2.82 -22.18
CA GLY A 83 1.88 -3.33 -22.00
C GLY A 83 1.29 -3.02 -20.62
N ASN A 84 1.89 -2.09 -19.89
CA ASN A 84 1.47 -1.63 -18.57
C ASN A 84 1.21 -0.12 -18.60
N LEU A 85 0.09 0.34 -18.03
CA LEU A 85 -0.18 1.77 -17.86
C LEU A 85 0.77 2.41 -16.84
N PHE A 86 1.04 1.70 -15.73
CA PHE A 86 2.10 2.07 -14.79
C PHE A 86 3.40 1.37 -15.17
N GLY A 87 4.48 2.11 -15.22
CA GLY A 87 5.81 1.58 -15.45
C GLY A 87 6.42 0.93 -14.22
N LEU A 88 5.81 -0.16 -13.73
CA LEU A 88 6.22 -0.79 -12.47
C LEU A 88 7.71 -1.15 -12.42
N GLN A 89 8.25 -1.67 -13.54
CA GLN A 89 9.69 -1.93 -13.65
C GLN A 89 10.51 -0.64 -13.57
N HIS A 90 10.04 0.43 -14.20
CA HIS A 90 10.71 1.73 -14.14
C HIS A 90 10.66 2.31 -12.72
N ILE A 91 9.47 2.35 -12.10
CA ILE A 91 9.25 2.94 -10.77
C ILE A 91 9.99 2.16 -9.69
N TYR A 92 9.71 0.86 -9.57
CA TYR A 92 10.19 0.01 -8.47
C TYR A 92 11.42 -0.82 -8.81
N GLY A 93 11.88 -0.81 -10.04
CA GLY A 93 13.13 -1.37 -10.51
C GLY A 93 14.13 -0.26 -10.77
N ASP A 94 14.08 0.36 -11.95
CA ASP A 94 15.15 1.21 -12.45
C ASP A 94 15.41 2.44 -11.56
N MET A 95 14.36 3.12 -11.07
CA MET A 95 14.49 4.30 -10.21
C MET A 95 14.88 3.96 -8.76
N THR A 96 14.39 2.81 -8.27
CA THR A 96 14.52 2.37 -6.87
C THR A 96 15.79 1.56 -6.62
N ASN A 97 16.42 1.00 -7.66
CA ASN A 97 17.65 0.23 -7.57
C ASN A 97 18.81 1.06 -7.00
N SER A 98 19.84 0.41 -6.49
CA SER A 98 21.03 1.03 -5.91
C SER A 98 21.75 2.04 -6.83
N THR A 99 21.59 1.90 -8.14
CA THR A 99 22.13 2.81 -9.17
C THR A 99 21.06 3.74 -9.76
N GLY A 100 19.84 3.68 -9.25
CA GLY A 100 18.70 4.48 -9.72
C GLY A 100 18.76 5.94 -9.25
N VAL A 101 17.79 6.72 -9.71
CA VAL A 101 17.72 8.17 -9.39
C VAL A 101 17.21 8.45 -7.98
N ASP A 102 16.51 7.49 -7.37
CA ASP A 102 15.96 7.62 -6.00
C ASP A 102 16.00 6.23 -5.30
N PRO A 103 17.22 5.74 -4.99
CA PRO A 103 17.40 4.39 -4.47
C PRO A 103 16.76 4.23 -3.10
N ILE A 104 16.24 3.02 -2.84
CA ILE A 104 15.87 2.65 -1.48
C ILE A 104 17.14 2.27 -0.69
N ASP A 105 17.22 2.74 0.55
CA ASP A 105 18.26 2.26 1.49
C ASP A 105 17.90 0.83 1.94
N PHE A 106 18.26 -0.13 1.09
CA PHE A 106 17.95 -1.53 1.34
C PHE A 106 18.66 -2.08 2.59
N PRO A 107 19.92 -1.74 2.88
CA PRO A 107 20.55 -2.08 4.16
C PRO A 107 19.76 -1.59 5.38
N ALA A 108 19.32 -0.34 5.40
CA ALA A 108 18.50 0.20 6.48
C ALA A 108 17.13 -0.50 6.58
N LEU A 109 16.47 -0.77 5.44
CA LEU A 109 15.23 -1.56 5.40
C LEU A 109 15.42 -2.95 6.02
N CYS A 110 16.52 -3.63 5.70
CA CYS A 110 16.81 -4.95 6.24
C CYS A 110 17.14 -4.91 7.73
N ALA A 111 17.87 -3.88 8.19
CA ALA A 111 18.26 -3.71 9.59
C ALA A 111 17.09 -3.33 10.50
N ASN A 112 16.02 -2.75 9.96
CA ASN A 112 14.84 -2.38 10.74
C ASN A 112 14.19 -3.64 11.34
N PRO A 113 13.93 -3.70 12.67
CA PRO A 113 13.40 -4.89 13.34
C PRO A 113 11.94 -5.21 12.99
N THR A 114 11.17 -4.25 12.48
CA THR A 114 9.75 -4.44 12.17
C THR A 114 9.53 -5.62 11.23
N GLU A 115 8.63 -6.52 11.57
CA GLU A 115 8.10 -7.52 10.64
C GLU A 115 7.39 -6.82 9.49
N TYR A 116 7.82 -7.02 8.26
CA TYR A 116 7.20 -6.36 7.12
C TYR A 116 6.63 -7.36 6.11
N TRP A 117 5.37 -7.14 5.73
CA TRP A 117 4.61 -7.96 4.79
C TRP A 117 4.06 -7.15 3.63
N ILE A 118 4.09 -7.74 2.45
CA ILE A 118 3.63 -7.14 1.19
C ILE A 118 2.49 -8.01 0.65
N VAL A 119 1.32 -7.43 0.45
CA VAL A 119 0.14 -8.16 -0.03
C VAL A 119 0.12 -8.17 -1.56
N ALA A 120 -0.05 -9.35 -2.13
CA ALA A 120 -0.31 -9.55 -3.56
C ALA A 120 -1.47 -10.53 -3.75
N THR A 121 -1.92 -10.70 -4.99
CA THR A 121 -2.94 -11.68 -5.38
C THR A 121 -2.32 -12.71 -6.30
N ASP A 122 -2.38 -14.00 -5.97
CA ASP A 122 -2.03 -15.07 -6.91
C ASP A 122 -2.97 -15.03 -8.10
N ALA A 123 -2.42 -14.84 -9.30
CA ALA A 123 -3.21 -14.64 -10.51
C ALA A 123 -4.03 -15.89 -10.90
N VAL A 124 -3.54 -17.08 -10.58
CA VAL A 124 -4.17 -18.35 -10.94
C VAL A 124 -5.29 -18.72 -9.98
N THR A 125 -5.02 -18.63 -8.68
CA THR A 125 -5.99 -19.02 -7.63
C THR A 125 -6.96 -17.90 -7.29
N GLY A 126 -6.57 -16.62 -7.51
CA GLY A 126 -7.38 -15.46 -7.11
C GLY A 126 -7.46 -15.31 -5.60
N THR A 127 -6.44 -15.76 -4.86
CA THR A 127 -6.34 -15.68 -3.41
C THR A 127 -5.22 -14.73 -2.97
N PRO A 128 -5.28 -14.14 -1.77
CA PRO A 128 -4.21 -13.29 -1.26
C PRO A 128 -2.94 -14.09 -1.00
N VAL A 129 -1.80 -13.45 -1.23
CA VAL A 129 -0.45 -13.93 -0.92
C VAL A 129 0.27 -12.81 -0.17
N TYR A 130 1.02 -13.20 0.85
CA TYR A 130 1.75 -12.28 1.71
C TYR A 130 3.23 -12.58 1.61
N PHE A 131 4.00 -11.65 1.02
CA PHE A 131 5.44 -11.77 0.92
C PHE A 131 6.10 -11.15 2.16
N PRO A 132 6.94 -11.88 2.89
CA PRO A 132 7.69 -11.33 4.00
C PRO A 132 8.81 -10.39 3.51
N LYS A 133 9.32 -9.53 4.39
CA LYS A 133 10.47 -8.67 4.11
C LYS A 133 11.68 -9.45 3.52
N SER A 134 11.91 -10.67 3.97
CA SER A 134 12.97 -11.55 3.49
C SER A 134 12.82 -12.00 2.03
N ALA A 135 11.66 -11.80 1.41
CA ALA A 135 11.46 -12.05 -0.03
C ALA A 135 12.04 -10.92 -0.90
N LEU A 136 12.31 -9.75 -0.34
CA LEU A 136 13.02 -8.67 -1.01
C LEU A 136 14.52 -8.95 -1.03
N LYS A 137 15.16 -8.56 -2.13
CA LYS A 137 16.63 -8.61 -2.28
C LYS A 137 17.11 -7.27 -2.79
N GLN A 138 18.39 -6.97 -2.57
CA GLN A 138 18.99 -5.79 -3.17
C GLN A 138 18.72 -5.79 -4.68
N ASP A 139 18.14 -4.71 -5.17
CA ASP A 139 17.79 -4.49 -6.59
C ASP A 139 16.74 -5.47 -7.17
N ASP A 140 16.06 -6.24 -6.33
CA ASP A 140 14.92 -7.07 -6.72
C ASP A 140 13.69 -6.79 -5.82
N TYR A 141 12.87 -5.86 -6.28
CA TYR A 141 11.65 -5.42 -5.58
C TYR A 141 10.38 -5.94 -6.28
N ARG A 142 10.48 -7.11 -6.96
CA ARG A 142 9.33 -7.70 -7.68
C ARG A 142 8.12 -7.96 -6.79
N CYS A 143 8.30 -8.22 -5.49
CA CYS A 143 7.17 -8.36 -4.56
C CYS A 143 6.35 -7.06 -4.44
N ILE A 144 7.02 -5.90 -4.39
CA ILE A 144 6.35 -4.58 -4.38
C ILE A 144 5.70 -4.32 -5.74
N MET A 145 6.40 -4.63 -6.86
CA MET A 145 5.82 -4.53 -8.20
C MET A 145 4.56 -5.39 -8.33
N ALA A 146 4.58 -6.63 -7.81
CA ALA A 146 3.43 -7.54 -7.81
C ALA A 146 2.26 -6.96 -7.03
N SER A 147 2.54 -6.41 -5.84
CA SER A 147 1.54 -5.72 -5.02
C SER A 147 0.88 -4.54 -5.74
N CYS A 148 1.59 -3.88 -6.68
CA CYS A 148 1.12 -2.73 -7.44
C CYS A 148 0.60 -3.08 -8.85
N ALA A 149 0.61 -4.34 -9.27
CA ALA A 149 0.22 -4.77 -10.61
C ALA A 149 -1.32 -4.85 -10.75
N LEU A 150 -1.97 -3.69 -10.86
CA LEU A 150 -3.43 -3.62 -10.97
C LEU A 150 -3.94 -4.33 -12.23
N PRO A 151 -4.84 -5.34 -12.13
CA PRO A 151 -5.41 -6.02 -13.29
C PRO A 151 -6.05 -5.03 -14.27
N ALA A 152 -5.97 -5.31 -15.56
CA ALA A 152 -6.38 -4.45 -16.67
C ALA A 152 -5.54 -3.18 -16.90
N ALA A 153 -4.79 -2.71 -15.91
CA ALA A 153 -3.83 -1.62 -16.07
C ALA A 153 -2.40 -2.14 -16.26
N CYS A 154 -2.09 -3.32 -15.70
CA CYS A 154 -0.77 -3.95 -15.76
C CYS A 154 -0.87 -5.44 -16.05
N LYS A 155 0.19 -5.99 -16.62
CA LYS A 155 0.42 -7.44 -16.68
C LYS A 155 0.75 -7.96 -15.27
N PRO A 156 0.46 -9.25 -14.99
CA PRO A 156 0.90 -9.83 -13.73
C PRO A 156 2.42 -9.91 -13.67
N ILE A 157 2.98 -9.72 -12.49
CA ILE A 157 4.42 -9.88 -12.23
C ILE A 157 4.72 -11.36 -11.97
N GLU A 158 5.79 -11.85 -12.59
CA GLU A 158 6.24 -13.22 -12.40
C GLU A 158 7.36 -13.27 -11.35
N ILE A 159 7.16 -14.12 -10.33
CA ILE A 159 8.14 -14.41 -9.28
C ILE A 159 8.18 -15.92 -9.12
N ASP A 160 9.34 -16.52 -9.31
CA ASP A 160 9.59 -17.95 -9.17
C ASP A 160 8.56 -18.85 -9.91
N GLY A 161 8.26 -18.48 -11.17
CA GLY A 161 7.34 -19.20 -12.05
C GLY A 161 5.84 -19.00 -11.73
N LYS A 162 5.50 -18.27 -10.69
CA LYS A 162 4.12 -17.89 -10.35
C LYS A 162 3.83 -16.45 -10.77
N ARG A 163 2.57 -16.13 -10.97
CA ARG A 163 2.12 -14.81 -11.43
C ARG A 163 1.22 -14.14 -10.42
N TYR A 164 1.46 -12.84 -10.20
CA TYR A 164 0.80 -12.09 -9.15
C TYR A 164 0.25 -10.77 -9.68
N TYR A 165 -0.88 -10.38 -9.14
CA TYR A 165 -1.54 -9.10 -9.32
C TYR A 165 -1.58 -8.31 -8.01
N ASP A 166 -2.08 -7.07 -8.09
CA ASP A 166 -2.25 -6.14 -6.97
C ASP A 166 -2.99 -6.80 -5.79
N GLY A 167 -2.44 -6.63 -4.59
CA GLY A 167 -2.99 -7.20 -3.36
C GLY A 167 -4.38 -6.68 -3.02
N GLY A 168 -4.69 -5.43 -3.39
CA GLY A 168 -5.99 -4.84 -3.16
C GLY A 168 -7.13 -5.46 -3.98
N VAL A 169 -6.85 -6.47 -4.82
CA VAL A 169 -7.88 -7.30 -5.46
C VAL A 169 -8.53 -8.24 -4.46
N THR A 170 -7.73 -8.85 -3.57
CA THR A 170 -8.18 -9.90 -2.65
C THR A 170 -8.13 -9.52 -1.19
N ASP A 171 -7.22 -8.62 -0.78
CA ASP A 171 -7.11 -8.14 0.60
C ASP A 171 -6.61 -6.69 0.63
N ALA A 172 -7.54 -5.74 0.56
CA ALA A 172 -7.23 -4.32 0.45
C ALA A 172 -6.87 -3.67 1.79
N ILE A 173 -7.36 -4.22 2.90
CA ILE A 173 -7.10 -3.78 4.27
C ILE A 173 -6.87 -5.06 5.09
N PRO A 174 -5.63 -5.56 5.20
CA PRO A 174 -5.31 -6.90 5.70
C PRO A 174 -5.42 -7.01 7.24
N VAL A 175 -6.60 -6.67 7.77
CA VAL A 175 -6.89 -6.67 9.21
C VAL A 175 -6.79 -8.08 9.78
N GLN A 176 -7.46 -9.05 9.12
CA GLN A 176 -7.47 -10.43 9.61
C GLN A 176 -6.06 -11.01 9.61
N ARG A 177 -5.27 -10.73 8.58
CA ARG A 177 -3.87 -11.18 8.51
C ARG A 177 -3.03 -10.62 9.66
N ALA A 178 -3.14 -9.33 9.98
CA ALA A 178 -2.42 -8.74 11.10
C ALA A 178 -2.81 -9.38 12.45
N LEU A 179 -4.10 -9.67 12.65
CA LEU A 179 -4.58 -10.36 13.86
C LEU A 179 -4.07 -11.82 13.95
N ASP A 180 -4.10 -12.55 12.81
CA ASP A 180 -3.60 -13.93 12.73
C ASP A 180 -2.08 -14.02 12.99
N ASP A 181 -1.33 -12.97 12.64
CA ASP A 181 0.10 -12.82 12.92
C ASP A 181 0.38 -12.31 14.35
N GLY A 182 -0.66 -12.20 15.18
CA GLY A 182 -0.57 -11.92 16.62
C GLY A 182 -0.52 -10.44 16.99
N CYS A 183 -0.94 -9.52 16.11
CA CYS A 183 -1.10 -8.12 16.50
C CYS A 183 -2.27 -7.96 17.47
N ASP A 184 -2.02 -7.37 18.63
CA ASP A 184 -3.04 -7.06 19.66
C ASP A 184 -3.76 -5.75 19.32
N LYS A 185 -3.04 -4.80 18.72
CA LYS A 185 -3.51 -3.48 18.30
C LYS A 185 -3.08 -3.17 16.88
N ILE A 186 -3.87 -2.35 16.21
CA ILE A 186 -3.65 -1.96 14.81
C ILE A 186 -3.71 -0.45 14.66
N VAL A 187 -2.69 0.13 14.05
CA VAL A 187 -2.75 1.47 13.45
C VAL A 187 -2.98 1.29 11.96
N ALA A 188 -4.05 1.84 11.41
CA ALA A 188 -4.39 1.71 10.01
C ALA A 188 -4.37 3.08 9.30
N ILE A 189 -3.71 3.16 8.15
CA ILE A 189 -3.74 4.33 7.28
C ILE A 189 -4.54 3.97 6.03
N LEU A 190 -5.72 4.58 5.90
CA LEU A 190 -6.62 4.39 4.75
C LEU A 190 -6.34 5.45 3.67
N SER A 191 -6.52 5.08 2.42
CA SER A 191 -6.39 5.97 1.26
C SER A 191 -7.72 6.63 0.85
N LYS A 192 -8.77 6.37 1.60
CA LYS A 192 -10.13 6.87 1.35
C LYS A 192 -10.75 7.43 2.62
N PRO A 193 -11.62 8.45 2.51
CA PRO A 193 -12.25 9.05 3.68
C PRO A 193 -13.14 8.05 4.42
N ARG A 194 -13.39 8.34 5.70
CA ARG A 194 -14.35 7.56 6.50
C ARG A 194 -15.71 7.52 5.82
N GLY A 195 -16.37 6.37 5.90
CA GLY A 195 -17.67 6.17 5.27
C GLY A 195 -17.61 5.90 3.76
N PHE A 196 -16.43 5.78 3.16
CA PHE A 196 -16.31 5.38 1.76
C PHE A 196 -16.94 4.00 1.54
N ILE A 197 -17.83 3.91 0.55
CA ILE A 197 -18.45 2.64 0.13
C ILE A 197 -17.87 2.26 -1.23
N LYS A 198 -17.14 1.14 -1.26
CA LYS A 198 -16.61 0.63 -2.51
C LYS A 198 -17.74 0.04 -3.37
N LYS A 199 -17.89 0.60 -4.57
CA LYS A 199 -18.83 0.08 -5.57
C LYS A 199 -18.24 -1.12 -6.33
N PRO A 200 -19.08 -1.98 -6.93
CA PRO A 200 -18.60 -3.00 -7.88
C PRO A 200 -17.65 -2.40 -8.93
N GLU A 201 -16.65 -3.16 -9.34
CA GLU A 201 -15.71 -2.70 -10.37
C GLU A 201 -16.44 -2.45 -11.69
N GLY A 202 -16.22 -1.27 -12.24
CA GLY A 202 -16.72 -0.94 -13.58
C GLY A 202 -15.95 -1.68 -14.67
N MET A 203 -16.45 -1.58 -15.92
CA MET A 203 -15.75 -2.10 -17.11
C MET A 203 -15.43 -3.61 -17.04
N ARG A 204 -16.35 -4.41 -16.50
CA ARG A 204 -16.18 -5.88 -16.37
C ARG A 204 -15.76 -6.56 -17.66
N PHE A 205 -16.27 -6.10 -18.80
CA PHE A 205 -15.89 -6.62 -20.11
C PHE A 205 -14.38 -6.45 -20.38
N LEU A 206 -13.80 -5.31 -20.01
CA LEU A 206 -12.39 -5.02 -20.24
C LEU A 206 -11.50 -5.91 -19.38
N TYR A 207 -11.69 -5.90 -18.06
CA TYR A 207 -10.82 -6.71 -17.19
C TYR A 207 -11.02 -8.22 -17.38
N SER A 208 -12.23 -8.69 -17.69
CA SER A 208 -12.45 -10.12 -17.99
C SER A 208 -11.74 -10.56 -19.26
N ARG A 209 -11.66 -9.68 -20.29
CA ARG A 209 -10.92 -9.95 -21.52
C ARG A 209 -9.40 -9.93 -21.27
N MET A 210 -8.89 -8.96 -20.54
CA MET A 210 -7.45 -8.83 -20.27
C MET A 210 -6.96 -9.92 -19.34
N CYS A 211 -7.74 -10.30 -18.33
CA CYS A 211 -7.43 -11.37 -17.38
C CYS A 211 -8.01 -12.74 -17.79
N ARG A 212 -8.34 -12.95 -19.09
CA ARG A 212 -8.98 -14.20 -19.56
C ARG A 212 -8.24 -15.50 -19.21
N LYS A 213 -6.93 -15.42 -19.02
CA LYS A 213 -6.08 -16.55 -18.59
C LYS A 213 -6.20 -16.83 -17.09
N PHE A 214 -6.82 -15.95 -16.32
CA PHE A 214 -6.90 -15.95 -14.87
C PHE A 214 -8.35 -15.77 -14.39
N PRO A 215 -9.24 -16.77 -14.62
CA PRO A 215 -10.67 -16.63 -14.31
C PRO A 215 -10.96 -16.38 -12.82
N ASN A 216 -10.12 -16.90 -11.92
CA ASN A 216 -10.30 -16.67 -10.49
C ASN A 216 -9.93 -15.23 -10.09
N THR A 217 -8.94 -14.60 -10.75
CA THR A 217 -8.69 -13.16 -10.61
C THR A 217 -9.90 -12.34 -11.06
N VAL A 218 -10.56 -12.72 -12.17
CA VAL A 218 -11.81 -12.06 -12.61
C VAL A 218 -12.89 -12.19 -11.55
N LYS A 219 -13.08 -13.39 -10.98
CA LYS A 219 -14.03 -13.61 -9.88
C LYS A 219 -13.68 -12.80 -8.63
N ALA A 220 -12.41 -12.67 -8.30
CA ALA A 220 -11.95 -11.84 -7.17
C ALA A 220 -12.29 -10.36 -7.42
N LEU A 221 -12.05 -9.84 -8.64
CA LEU A 221 -12.44 -8.48 -9.04
C LEU A 221 -13.96 -8.25 -8.95
N ASP A 222 -14.77 -9.21 -9.43
CA ASP A 222 -16.24 -9.14 -9.33
C ASP A 222 -16.70 -8.99 -7.87
N ASN A 223 -16.00 -9.61 -6.90
CA ASN A 223 -16.33 -9.60 -5.48
C ASN A 223 -15.52 -8.60 -4.63
N ARG A 224 -14.61 -7.83 -5.25
CA ARG A 224 -13.68 -6.92 -4.55
C ARG A 224 -14.39 -5.92 -3.64
N HIS A 225 -15.53 -5.41 -4.06
CA HIS A 225 -16.32 -4.46 -3.28
C HIS A 225 -16.90 -5.08 -2.00
N ILE A 226 -17.28 -6.37 -2.05
CA ILE A 226 -17.79 -7.12 -0.90
C ILE A 226 -16.67 -7.38 0.10
N MET A 227 -15.52 -7.87 -0.39
CA MET A 227 -14.34 -8.10 0.44
C MET A 227 -13.89 -6.80 1.12
N TYR A 228 -13.76 -5.71 0.37
CA TYR A 228 -13.39 -4.40 0.89
C TYR A 228 -14.31 -3.96 2.04
N GLY A 229 -15.63 -4.06 1.86
CA GLY A 229 -16.60 -3.70 2.90
C GLY A 229 -16.46 -4.54 4.16
N LYS A 230 -16.16 -5.84 4.03
CA LYS A 230 -15.91 -6.72 5.19
C LYS A 230 -14.66 -6.31 5.97
N CYS A 231 -13.54 -6.08 5.29
CA CYS A 231 -12.29 -5.65 5.93
C CYS A 231 -12.47 -4.28 6.62
N GLN A 232 -13.13 -3.34 5.95
CA GLN A 232 -13.42 -2.01 6.51
C GLN A 232 -14.31 -2.11 7.75
N GLN A 233 -15.36 -2.93 7.72
CA GLN A 233 -16.26 -3.13 8.87
C GLN A 233 -15.52 -3.77 10.04
N GLN A 234 -14.66 -4.77 9.78
CA GLN A 234 -13.83 -5.39 10.80
C GLN A 234 -12.92 -4.36 11.47
N LEU A 235 -12.24 -3.53 10.68
CA LEU A 235 -11.38 -2.47 11.20
C LEU A 235 -12.14 -1.46 12.08
N TYR A 236 -13.34 -1.04 11.65
CA TYR A 236 -14.17 -0.12 12.44
C TYR A 236 -14.73 -0.77 13.73
N ASN A 237 -14.93 -2.08 13.72
CA ASN A 237 -15.31 -2.79 14.95
C ASN A 237 -14.14 -2.80 15.95
N LEU A 238 -12.92 -3.08 15.49
CA LEU A 238 -11.73 -3.00 16.35
C LEU A 238 -11.49 -1.59 16.90
N GLU A 239 -11.74 -0.55 16.11
CA GLU A 239 -11.64 0.83 16.58
C GLU A 239 -12.63 1.09 17.73
N LYS A 240 -13.89 0.63 17.62
CA LYS A 240 -14.88 0.75 18.71
C LYS A 240 -14.48 -0.03 19.96
N GLU A 241 -13.73 -1.12 19.82
CA GLU A 241 -13.18 -1.91 20.91
C GLU A 241 -11.92 -1.31 21.52
N GLY A 242 -11.43 -0.18 21.00
CA GLY A 242 -10.15 0.41 21.41
C GLY A 242 -8.91 -0.36 20.96
N LYS A 243 -9.05 -1.28 19.99
CA LYS A 243 -7.97 -2.11 19.45
C LYS A 243 -7.44 -1.62 18.12
N ALA A 244 -8.04 -0.60 17.52
CA ALA A 244 -7.53 0.02 16.32
C ALA A 244 -7.55 1.55 16.42
N PHE A 245 -6.55 2.19 15.78
CA PHE A 245 -6.48 3.62 15.53
C PHE A 245 -6.43 3.85 14.02
N ILE A 246 -7.29 4.71 13.48
CA ILE A 246 -7.48 4.84 12.04
C ILE A 246 -7.21 6.26 11.58
N PHE A 247 -6.19 6.44 10.75
CA PHE A 247 -6.02 7.60 9.90
C PHE A 247 -6.80 7.40 8.59
N ALA A 248 -7.65 8.33 8.25
CA ALA A 248 -8.40 8.35 7.00
C ALA A 248 -8.52 9.81 6.54
N PRO A 249 -8.31 10.14 5.25
CA PRO A 249 -8.30 11.52 4.77
C PRO A 249 -9.55 12.26 5.20
N SER A 250 -9.37 13.34 6.00
CA SER A 250 -10.48 14.10 6.60
C SER A 250 -11.25 14.89 5.54
N ASN A 251 -10.57 15.52 4.60
CA ASN A 251 -11.16 16.29 3.51
C ASN A 251 -10.24 16.25 2.26
N PRO A 252 -10.15 15.10 1.58
CA PRO A 252 -9.23 14.95 0.45
C PRO A 252 -9.67 15.78 -0.76
N PRO A 253 -8.72 16.27 -1.57
CA PRO A 253 -9.02 16.89 -2.85
C PRO A 253 -9.73 15.88 -3.78
N LYS A 254 -10.47 16.41 -4.77
CA LYS A 254 -11.09 15.54 -5.80
C LYS A 254 -10.01 14.93 -6.68
N MET A 255 -9.83 13.64 -6.56
CA MET A 255 -8.83 12.91 -7.33
C MET A 255 -9.24 11.45 -7.59
N SER A 256 -8.60 10.85 -8.58
CA SER A 256 -8.68 9.42 -8.90
C SER A 256 -7.40 8.69 -8.48
N THR A 257 -7.42 7.37 -8.58
CA THR A 257 -6.21 6.53 -8.42
C THR A 257 -5.12 6.83 -9.46
N TYR A 258 -5.48 7.49 -10.57
CA TYR A 258 -4.63 7.78 -11.73
C TYR A 258 -4.34 9.28 -11.90
N THR A 259 -4.68 10.11 -10.93
CA THR A 259 -4.37 11.54 -10.97
C THR A 259 -2.86 11.73 -10.93
N MET A 260 -2.34 12.52 -11.89
CA MET A 260 -0.91 12.82 -12.02
C MET A 260 -0.75 14.35 -11.98
N ASP A 261 -1.12 14.93 -10.86
CA ASP A 261 -1.07 16.37 -10.63
C ASP A 261 -0.26 16.66 -9.36
N ARG A 262 0.91 17.30 -9.54
CA ARG A 262 1.84 17.57 -8.45
C ARG A 262 1.21 18.34 -7.30
N GLU A 263 0.36 19.32 -7.63
CA GLU A 263 -0.25 20.19 -6.60
C GLU A 263 -1.29 19.42 -5.79
N VAL A 264 -2.11 18.60 -6.47
CA VAL A 264 -3.10 17.74 -5.82
C VAL A 264 -2.42 16.71 -4.92
N GLU A 265 -1.32 16.12 -5.37
CA GLU A 265 -0.56 15.14 -4.61
C GLU A 265 0.12 15.79 -3.39
N GLN A 266 0.69 17.00 -3.55
CA GLN A 266 1.24 17.77 -2.43
C GLN A 266 0.16 18.09 -1.40
N GLN A 267 -1.02 18.57 -1.83
CA GLN A 267 -2.14 18.85 -0.93
C GLN A 267 -2.58 17.62 -0.15
N LEU A 268 -2.55 16.45 -0.80
CA LEU A 268 -2.93 15.19 -0.14
C LEU A 268 -1.88 14.73 0.89
N TYR A 269 -0.60 14.91 0.58
CA TYR A 269 0.49 14.69 1.52
C TYR A 269 0.39 15.63 2.73
N ASP A 270 0.20 16.93 2.48
CA ASP A 270 0.06 17.94 3.54
C ASP A 270 -1.17 17.66 4.43
N LEU A 271 -2.27 17.14 3.83
CA LEU A 271 -3.42 16.66 4.58
C LEU A 271 -3.04 15.49 5.50
N GLY A 272 -2.19 14.55 5.02
CA GLY A 272 -1.69 13.46 5.85
C GLY A 272 -0.90 13.97 7.06
N MET A 273 0.04 14.90 6.85
CA MET A 273 0.80 15.56 7.93
C MET A 273 -0.14 16.23 8.92
N LYS A 274 -1.12 16.98 8.41
CA LYS A 274 -2.12 17.69 9.25
C LYS A 274 -2.97 16.70 10.07
N ASP A 275 -3.55 15.68 9.42
CA ASP A 275 -4.41 14.70 10.10
C ASP A 275 -3.61 13.92 11.17
N PHE A 276 -2.30 13.69 10.93
CA PHE A 276 -1.42 13.15 11.97
C PHE A 276 -1.33 14.09 13.17
N HIS A 277 -0.97 15.37 12.98
CA HIS A 277 -0.83 16.32 14.08
C HIS A 277 -2.14 16.53 14.85
N ASP A 278 -3.28 16.53 14.15
CA ASP A 278 -4.59 16.62 14.78
C ASP A 278 -4.90 15.39 15.66
N GLY A 279 -4.37 14.20 15.32
CA GLY A 279 -4.58 12.93 16.02
C GLY A 279 -3.41 12.46 16.91
N GLU A 280 -2.30 13.19 16.95
CA GLU A 280 -1.03 12.75 17.56
C GLU A 280 -1.19 12.37 19.04
N ALA A 281 -1.84 13.21 19.83
CA ALA A 281 -2.02 12.97 21.26
C ALA A 281 -2.84 11.70 21.54
N GLN A 282 -3.90 11.47 20.74
CA GLN A 282 -4.73 10.28 20.83
C GLN A 282 -3.96 9.03 20.38
N LEU A 283 -3.15 9.14 19.31
CA LEU A 283 -2.31 8.05 18.86
C LEU A 283 -1.27 7.67 19.93
N LYS A 284 -0.54 8.66 20.49
CA LYS A 284 0.45 8.40 21.55
C LYS A 284 -0.20 7.71 22.77
N THR A 285 -1.38 8.13 23.14
CA THR A 285 -2.17 7.44 24.19
C THR A 285 -2.51 6.01 23.78
N PHE A 286 -2.97 5.80 22.55
CA PHE A 286 -3.32 4.46 22.05
C PHE A 286 -2.12 3.50 22.02
N LEU A 287 -0.92 3.99 21.69
CA LEU A 287 0.30 3.18 21.62
C LEU A 287 0.81 2.75 23.02
N THR A 288 0.52 3.52 24.08
CA THR A 288 1.05 3.29 25.43
C THR A 288 0.15 2.48 26.34
N VAL A 289 -1.14 2.39 26.07
CA VAL A 289 -2.13 1.60 26.82
C VAL A 289 -2.19 0.16 26.31
#